data_20a499c76608b72122b8df6dae9358a4
#
_entry.id   20a499c76608b72122b8df6dae9358a4
#
_cell.length_a   1.000
_cell.length_b   1.000
_cell.length_c   1.000
_cell.angle_alpha   90.00
_cell.angle_beta   90.00
_cell.angle_gamma   90.00
#
_symmetry.space_group_name_H-M   'P 1'
#
loop_
_entity.id
_entity.type
_entity.pdbx_description
1 polymer ?
#
loop_
_entity_poly.entity_id
_entity_poly.type
_entity_poly.pdbx_seq_one_letter_code
_entity_poly.pdbx_strand_id
1 'polypeptide(L)'
;YLKGIEAGADVIDTAISPFSGGTSQPATETLYYALKELGYDVALDEKILIEMANYFKPIRNDYLADGTLNPISMTTDTQCLTYQIPGGMLSNLLSQLKMMNALDKFEEALVETPRVRKDMGYPPLVTPTSQLVGSQAVQNVLAGERYKNVGAEIKAYCRGEYGRTPAPIDEEVRAKILNGEKPIEGRYADTLPTDTYEKAAEHLGDTAKCEEDVLSYIAFPQVAENLSLIHISEPT
;
A
#
# COMPACT_ATOMS: atom_id res chain seq x y z
N TYR A 1 -0.49 -7.80 -19.55
CA TYR A 1 -1.23 -9.05 -19.31
C TYR A 1 -1.01 -10.07 -20.42
N LEU A 2 -1.27 -9.74 -21.70
CA LEU A 2 -1.09 -10.69 -22.82
C LEU A 2 0.36 -11.22 -22.87
N LYS A 3 1.36 -10.34 -22.73
CA LYS A 3 2.77 -10.76 -22.71
C LYS A 3 3.14 -11.58 -21.45
N GLY A 4 2.49 -11.34 -20.33
CA GLY A 4 2.63 -12.17 -19.13
C GLY A 4 2.08 -13.58 -19.35
N ILE A 5 0.91 -13.70 -19.98
CA ILE A 5 0.30 -15.00 -20.33
C ILE A 5 1.17 -15.74 -21.34
N GLU A 6 1.65 -15.07 -22.41
CA GLU A 6 2.59 -15.65 -23.38
C GLU A 6 3.88 -16.15 -22.72
N ALA A 7 4.32 -15.49 -21.64
CA ALA A 7 5.49 -15.87 -20.86
C ALA A 7 5.23 -16.96 -19.80
N GLY A 8 3.98 -17.44 -19.67
CA GLY A 8 3.61 -18.55 -18.78
C GLY A 8 2.89 -18.16 -17.49
N ALA A 9 2.30 -16.97 -17.41
CA ALA A 9 1.42 -16.64 -16.27
C ALA A 9 0.11 -17.42 -16.36
N ASP A 10 -0.20 -18.19 -15.32
CA ASP A 10 -1.43 -19.00 -15.23
C ASP A 10 -2.61 -18.21 -14.64
N VAL A 11 -2.32 -17.20 -13.82
CA VAL A 11 -3.33 -16.37 -13.15
C VAL A 11 -3.01 -14.90 -13.38
N ILE A 12 -4.04 -14.12 -13.68
CA ILE A 12 -3.98 -12.66 -13.81
C ILE A 12 -5.06 -12.01 -12.98
N ASP A 13 -4.72 -10.92 -12.32
CA ASP A 13 -5.68 -10.13 -11.53
C ASP A 13 -6.35 -9.08 -12.41
N THR A 14 -7.67 -9.01 -12.34
CA THR A 14 -8.50 -8.11 -13.13
C THR A 14 -9.57 -7.43 -12.27
N ALA A 15 -10.25 -6.43 -12.80
CA ALA A 15 -11.36 -5.78 -12.13
C ALA A 15 -12.62 -5.82 -12.98
N ILE A 16 -13.80 -5.99 -12.35
CA ILE A 16 -15.09 -5.86 -13.06
C ILE A 16 -15.21 -4.47 -13.70
N SER A 17 -15.74 -4.39 -14.93
CA SER A 17 -15.68 -3.19 -15.75
C SER A 17 -16.09 -1.88 -15.09
N PRO A 18 -17.11 -1.81 -14.22
CA PRO A 18 -17.46 -0.56 -13.54
C PRO A 18 -16.33 0.01 -12.66
N PHE A 19 -15.43 -0.83 -12.13
CA PHE A 19 -14.33 -0.43 -11.26
C PHE A 19 -12.95 -0.66 -11.88
N SER A 20 -12.87 -0.89 -13.18
CA SER A 20 -11.65 -1.13 -13.91
C SER A 20 -11.01 0.15 -14.45
N GLY A 21 -9.77 0.05 -14.92
CA GLY A 21 -9.04 1.15 -15.55
C GLY A 21 -8.44 2.14 -14.56
N GLY A 22 -7.86 3.21 -15.06
CA GLY A 22 -7.22 4.22 -14.24
C GLY A 22 -6.17 3.63 -13.28
N THR A 23 -6.37 3.84 -11.99
CA THR A 23 -5.52 3.30 -10.91
C THR A 23 -5.84 1.85 -10.54
N SER A 24 -6.91 1.28 -11.11
CA SER A 24 -7.32 -0.12 -10.91
C SER A 24 -6.71 -1.03 -11.98
N GLN A 25 -7.18 -2.27 -12.02
CA GLN A 25 -6.75 -3.29 -12.99
C GLN A 25 -7.52 -3.15 -14.33
N PRO A 26 -7.06 -3.78 -15.43
CA PRO A 26 -7.84 -3.92 -16.65
C PRO A 26 -9.17 -4.63 -16.41
N ALA A 27 -10.17 -4.31 -17.24
CA ALA A 27 -11.49 -4.92 -17.14
C ALA A 27 -11.45 -6.43 -17.41
N THR A 28 -12.06 -7.21 -16.51
CA THR A 28 -12.20 -8.67 -16.65
C THR A 28 -12.85 -9.04 -17.97
N GLU A 29 -13.94 -8.36 -18.33
CA GLU A 29 -14.70 -8.62 -19.55
C GLU A 29 -13.87 -8.35 -20.81
N THR A 30 -13.06 -7.29 -20.80
CA THR A 30 -12.18 -6.97 -21.93
C THR A 30 -11.14 -8.06 -22.15
N LEU A 31 -10.51 -8.53 -21.05
CA LEU A 31 -9.53 -9.61 -21.16
C LEU A 31 -10.18 -10.96 -21.49
N TYR A 32 -11.36 -11.24 -20.98
CA TYR A 32 -12.14 -12.42 -21.33
C TYR A 32 -12.34 -12.52 -22.85
N TYR A 33 -12.88 -11.47 -23.49
CA TYR A 33 -13.09 -11.48 -24.93
C TYR A 33 -11.78 -11.52 -25.71
N ALA A 34 -10.78 -10.72 -25.32
CA ALA A 34 -9.49 -10.71 -25.99
C ALA A 34 -8.80 -12.08 -25.97
N LEU A 35 -8.83 -12.75 -24.82
CA LEU A 35 -8.21 -14.08 -24.67
C LEU A 35 -8.96 -15.14 -25.46
N LYS A 36 -10.30 -15.12 -25.47
CA LYS A 36 -11.10 -16.02 -26.32
C LYS A 36 -10.81 -15.86 -27.80
N GLU A 37 -10.73 -14.62 -28.28
CA GLU A 37 -10.37 -14.35 -29.69
C GLU A 37 -8.94 -14.81 -30.04
N LEU A 38 -8.02 -14.82 -29.07
CA LEU A 38 -6.67 -15.34 -29.23
C LEU A 38 -6.59 -16.87 -29.07
N GLY A 39 -7.71 -17.55 -28.80
CA GLY A 39 -7.79 -19.02 -28.72
C GLY A 39 -7.42 -19.59 -27.35
N TYR A 40 -7.37 -18.77 -26.29
CA TYR A 40 -7.17 -19.27 -24.93
C TYR A 40 -8.48 -19.80 -24.36
N ASP A 41 -8.38 -20.88 -23.57
CA ASP A 41 -9.50 -21.37 -22.77
C ASP A 41 -9.62 -20.54 -21.49
N VAL A 42 -10.74 -19.85 -21.33
CA VAL A 42 -11.03 -18.99 -20.17
C VAL A 42 -12.28 -19.48 -19.48
N ALA A 43 -12.12 -20.10 -18.31
CA ALA A 43 -13.19 -20.73 -17.55
C ALA A 43 -14.06 -19.68 -16.81
N LEU A 44 -14.62 -18.70 -17.54
CA LEU A 44 -15.55 -17.70 -17.03
C LEU A 44 -16.87 -17.75 -17.80
N ASP A 45 -18.00 -17.51 -17.12
CA ASP A 45 -19.32 -17.43 -17.73
C ASP A 45 -19.63 -15.98 -18.14
N GLU A 46 -19.82 -15.78 -19.42
CA GLU A 46 -20.10 -14.46 -20.03
C GLU A 46 -21.36 -13.81 -19.45
N LYS A 47 -22.41 -14.59 -19.21
CA LYS A 47 -23.68 -14.06 -18.68
C LYS A 47 -23.49 -13.57 -17.25
N ILE A 48 -22.75 -14.32 -16.44
CA ILE A 48 -22.42 -13.92 -15.06
C ILE A 48 -21.58 -12.64 -15.06
N LEU A 49 -20.60 -12.51 -15.94
CA LEU A 49 -19.81 -11.28 -16.05
C LEU A 49 -20.67 -10.06 -16.38
N ILE A 50 -21.62 -10.21 -17.30
CA ILE A 50 -22.57 -9.14 -17.65
C ILE A 50 -23.48 -8.78 -16.47
N GLU A 51 -24.01 -9.79 -15.76
CA GLU A 51 -24.84 -9.58 -14.57
C GLU A 51 -24.08 -8.86 -13.47
N MET A 52 -22.83 -9.26 -13.19
CA MET A 52 -21.96 -8.59 -12.24
C MET A 52 -21.71 -7.14 -12.62
N ALA A 53 -21.36 -6.87 -13.87
CA ALA A 53 -21.14 -5.51 -14.36
C ALA A 53 -22.37 -4.63 -14.19
N ASN A 54 -23.57 -5.16 -14.51
CA ASN A 54 -24.83 -4.45 -14.35
C ASN A 54 -25.16 -4.19 -12.87
N TYR A 55 -24.85 -5.13 -11.97
CA TYR A 55 -25.04 -4.96 -10.53
C TYR A 55 -24.16 -3.84 -9.97
N PHE A 56 -22.88 -3.80 -10.33
CA PHE A 56 -21.94 -2.83 -9.79
C PHE A 56 -22.01 -1.44 -10.44
N LYS A 57 -22.61 -1.31 -11.61
CA LYS A 57 -22.73 -0.03 -12.33
C LYS A 57 -23.43 1.08 -11.53
N PRO A 58 -24.62 0.86 -10.91
CA PRO A 58 -25.26 1.85 -10.06
C PRO A 58 -24.40 2.18 -8.82
N ILE A 59 -23.80 1.20 -8.17
CA ILE A 59 -22.92 1.40 -7.01
C ILE A 59 -21.75 2.33 -7.36
N ARG A 60 -21.12 2.11 -8.52
CA ARG A 60 -20.09 3.03 -9.04
C ARG A 60 -20.59 4.46 -9.18
N ASN A 61 -21.82 4.61 -9.71
CA ASN A 61 -22.39 5.93 -9.91
C ASN A 61 -22.66 6.65 -8.58
N ASP A 62 -23.10 5.91 -7.56
CA ASP A 62 -23.29 6.42 -6.20
C ASP A 62 -21.95 6.88 -5.60
N TYR A 63 -20.88 6.09 -5.74
CA TYR A 63 -19.53 6.46 -5.29
C TYR A 63 -18.92 7.65 -6.03
N LEU A 64 -19.29 7.86 -7.29
CA LEU A 64 -18.91 9.05 -8.01
C LEU A 64 -19.68 10.29 -7.52
N ALA A 65 -20.97 10.12 -7.22
CA ALA A 65 -21.83 11.21 -6.78
C ALA A 65 -21.48 11.69 -5.35
N ASP A 66 -21.12 10.79 -4.44
CA ASP A 66 -20.73 11.11 -3.06
C ASP A 66 -19.23 11.46 -2.90
N GLY A 67 -18.44 11.31 -3.97
CA GLY A 67 -17.01 11.61 -3.99
C GLY A 67 -16.13 10.55 -3.33
N THR A 68 -16.66 9.37 -3.00
CA THR A 68 -15.90 8.20 -2.56
C THR A 68 -14.94 7.75 -3.67
N LEU A 69 -15.44 7.70 -4.91
CA LEU A 69 -14.63 7.42 -6.09
C LEU A 69 -14.24 8.75 -6.78
N ASN A 70 -12.94 9.02 -6.80
CA ASN A 70 -12.45 10.24 -7.47
C ASN A 70 -12.31 10.01 -8.97
N PRO A 71 -12.89 10.84 -9.85
CA PRO A 71 -12.76 10.73 -11.30
C PRO A 71 -11.31 10.70 -11.79
N ILE A 72 -10.38 11.39 -11.12
CA ILE A 72 -8.95 11.39 -11.47
C ILE A 72 -8.36 9.98 -11.39
N SER A 73 -8.77 9.19 -10.40
CA SER A 73 -8.30 7.81 -10.24
C SER A 73 -8.81 6.85 -11.30
N MET A 74 -9.79 7.27 -12.10
CA MET A 74 -10.40 6.47 -13.17
C MET A 74 -9.83 6.78 -14.56
N THR A 75 -9.03 7.82 -14.69
CA THR A 75 -8.43 8.23 -15.96
C THR A 75 -7.06 7.60 -16.15
N THR A 76 -6.70 7.32 -17.41
CA THR A 76 -5.35 6.90 -17.75
C THR A 76 -4.47 8.14 -17.88
N ASP A 77 -3.42 8.21 -17.07
CA ASP A 77 -2.39 9.25 -17.18
C ASP A 77 -1.05 8.58 -17.53
N THR A 78 -0.54 8.86 -18.72
CA THR A 78 0.75 8.35 -19.19
C THR A 78 1.94 8.97 -18.46
N GLN A 79 1.76 10.09 -17.77
CA GLN A 79 2.80 10.70 -16.94
C GLN A 79 3.16 9.83 -15.72
N CYS A 80 2.33 8.85 -15.37
CA CYS A 80 2.67 7.87 -14.33
C CYS A 80 4.01 7.17 -14.58
N LEU A 81 4.43 7.01 -15.84
CA LEU A 81 5.75 6.49 -16.20
C LEU A 81 6.89 7.46 -15.84
N THR A 82 6.63 8.76 -15.87
CA THR A 82 7.58 9.81 -15.50
C THR A 82 7.68 9.94 -13.98
N TYR A 83 6.56 9.95 -13.29
CA TYR A 83 6.49 10.03 -11.83
C TYR A 83 6.76 8.69 -11.14
N GLN A 84 6.76 7.59 -11.90
CA GLN A 84 7.00 6.23 -11.41
C GLN A 84 6.04 5.80 -10.29
N ILE A 85 4.81 6.31 -10.30
CA ILE A 85 3.82 6.09 -9.25
C ILE A 85 2.83 5.01 -9.71
N PRO A 86 2.75 3.86 -9.01
CA PRO A 86 1.71 2.86 -9.26
C PRO A 86 0.31 3.39 -8.96
N GLY A 87 -0.71 2.88 -9.65
CA GLY A 87 -2.09 3.34 -9.52
C GLY A 87 -2.63 3.38 -8.09
N GLY A 88 -2.40 2.33 -7.29
CA GLY A 88 -2.81 2.29 -5.88
C GLY A 88 -2.12 3.36 -5.03
N MET A 89 -0.85 3.67 -5.30
CA MET A 89 -0.14 4.75 -4.63
C MET A 89 -0.71 6.13 -4.99
N LEU A 90 -1.12 6.32 -6.25
CA LEU A 90 -1.74 7.57 -6.70
C LEU A 90 -3.05 7.85 -5.95
N SER A 91 -3.90 6.83 -5.80
CA SER A 91 -5.15 6.94 -5.04
C SER A 91 -4.90 7.30 -3.57
N ASN A 92 -3.90 6.68 -2.95
CA ASN A 92 -3.51 6.99 -1.57
C ASN A 92 -2.99 8.43 -1.43
N LEU A 93 -2.17 8.89 -2.37
CA LEU A 93 -1.63 10.25 -2.40
C LEU A 93 -2.75 11.29 -2.48
N LEU A 94 -3.71 11.08 -3.40
CA LEU A 94 -4.89 11.93 -3.53
C LEU A 94 -5.72 11.97 -2.24
N SER A 95 -5.94 10.82 -1.61
CA SER A 95 -6.69 10.72 -0.35
C SER A 95 -5.98 11.45 0.79
N GLN A 96 -4.67 11.30 0.93
CA GLN A 96 -3.89 12.02 1.95
C GLN A 96 -3.95 13.53 1.75
N LEU A 97 -3.75 14.02 0.53
CA LEU A 97 -3.83 15.45 0.23
C LEU A 97 -5.23 16.01 0.44
N LYS A 98 -6.27 15.25 0.11
CA LYS A 98 -7.67 15.62 0.37
C LYS A 98 -7.93 15.77 1.88
N MET A 99 -7.47 14.83 2.70
CA MET A 99 -7.60 14.89 4.17
C MET A 99 -6.87 16.10 4.77
N MET A 100 -5.77 16.53 4.16
CA MET A 100 -4.98 17.68 4.58
C MET A 100 -5.43 19.01 3.95
N ASN A 101 -6.53 19.03 3.16
CA ASN A 101 -7.00 20.19 2.38
C ASN A 101 -5.90 20.79 1.48
N ALA A 102 -5.05 19.97 0.90
CA ALA A 102 -3.88 20.35 0.12
C ALA A 102 -3.86 19.71 -1.29
N LEU A 103 -5.02 19.54 -1.92
CA LEU A 103 -5.13 18.98 -3.28
C LEU A 103 -4.41 19.83 -4.33
N ASP A 104 -4.27 21.13 -4.09
CA ASP A 104 -3.48 22.06 -4.92
C ASP A 104 -2.00 21.69 -4.97
N LYS A 105 -1.50 20.91 -4.03
CA LYS A 105 -0.12 20.41 -3.94
C LYS A 105 0.12 19.07 -4.67
N PHE A 106 -0.90 18.56 -5.35
CA PHE A 106 -0.83 17.24 -5.96
C PHE A 106 0.31 17.11 -6.99
N GLU A 107 0.40 18.06 -7.93
CA GLU A 107 1.45 18.06 -8.96
C GLU A 107 2.87 18.18 -8.36
N GLU A 108 3.04 18.99 -7.32
CA GLU A 108 4.31 19.11 -6.62
C GLU A 108 4.70 17.79 -5.94
N ALA A 109 3.73 17.08 -5.34
CA ALA A 109 3.95 15.79 -4.72
C ALA A 109 4.31 14.70 -5.75
N LEU A 110 3.70 14.73 -6.95
CA LEU A 110 4.07 13.83 -8.04
C LEU A 110 5.54 14.01 -8.46
N VAL A 111 5.99 15.25 -8.59
CA VAL A 111 7.40 15.57 -8.95
C VAL A 111 8.36 15.19 -7.83
N GLU A 112 7.97 15.35 -6.56
CA GLU A 112 8.81 15.05 -5.40
C GLU A 112 8.97 13.53 -5.16
N THR A 113 7.96 12.72 -5.50
CA THR A 113 7.96 11.28 -5.25
C THR A 113 9.17 10.54 -5.84
N PRO A 114 9.55 10.70 -7.13
CA PRO A 114 10.74 10.03 -7.66
C PRO A 114 12.04 10.53 -7.04
N ARG A 115 12.08 11.77 -6.54
CA ARG A 115 13.24 12.30 -5.81
C ARG A 115 13.42 11.60 -4.46
N VAL A 116 12.33 11.49 -3.69
CA VAL A 116 12.33 10.75 -2.42
C VAL A 116 12.69 9.28 -2.67
N ARG A 117 12.13 8.65 -3.70
CA ARG A 117 12.47 7.28 -4.08
C ARG A 117 13.96 7.11 -4.36
N LYS A 118 14.57 8.04 -5.10
CA LYS A 118 16.00 8.02 -5.38
C LYS A 118 16.82 8.13 -4.10
N ASP A 119 16.51 9.10 -3.25
CA ASP A 119 17.22 9.34 -2.00
C ASP A 119 17.14 8.14 -1.05
N MET A 120 16.03 7.41 -1.06
CA MET A 120 15.81 6.18 -0.28
C MET A 120 16.47 4.93 -0.88
N GLY A 121 17.28 5.04 -1.93
CA GLY A 121 17.96 3.91 -2.56
C GLY A 121 17.02 3.06 -3.42
N TYR A 122 16.05 3.68 -4.09
CA TYR A 122 15.12 3.07 -5.06
C TYR A 122 14.28 1.92 -4.49
N PRO A 123 13.61 2.07 -3.35
CA PRO A 123 12.71 1.03 -2.88
C PRO A 123 11.68 0.65 -3.95
N PRO A 124 11.27 -0.63 -4.02
CA PRO A 124 10.15 -1.02 -4.85
C PRO A 124 8.89 -0.28 -4.37
N LEU A 125 8.11 0.28 -5.31
CA LEU A 125 6.88 1.01 -4.96
C LEU A 125 5.70 0.06 -4.79
N VAL A 126 5.83 -0.83 -3.82
CA VAL A 126 4.79 -1.74 -3.33
C VAL A 126 4.58 -1.50 -1.83
N THR A 127 3.48 -1.97 -1.27
CA THR A 127 3.22 -1.87 0.18
C THR A 127 4.31 -2.62 0.98
N PRO A 128 4.89 -2.05 2.03
CA PRO A 128 4.61 -0.74 2.63
C PRO A 128 5.47 0.42 2.06
N THR A 129 6.51 0.15 1.30
CA THR A 129 7.51 1.15 0.88
C THR A 129 6.95 2.23 -0.06
N SER A 130 5.92 1.92 -0.86
CA SER A 130 5.20 2.92 -1.65
C SER A 130 4.54 3.99 -0.77
N GLN A 131 3.97 3.58 0.36
CA GLN A 131 3.34 4.50 1.32
C GLN A 131 4.40 5.37 2.00
N LEU A 132 5.55 4.80 2.38
CA LEU A 132 6.66 5.54 2.96
C LEU A 132 7.13 6.67 2.03
N VAL A 133 7.41 6.33 0.78
CA VAL A 133 7.88 7.29 -0.24
C VAL A 133 6.82 8.36 -0.51
N GLY A 134 5.56 7.96 -0.70
CA GLY A 134 4.47 8.90 -0.98
C GLY A 134 4.20 9.85 0.18
N SER A 135 4.09 9.35 1.40
CA SER A 135 3.85 10.17 2.58
C SER A 135 5.00 11.14 2.82
N GLN A 136 6.27 10.71 2.62
CA GLN A 136 7.41 11.61 2.76
C GLN A 136 7.44 12.68 1.67
N ALA A 137 7.07 12.36 0.43
CA ALA A 137 6.96 13.34 -0.64
C ALA A 137 5.91 14.42 -0.30
N VAL A 138 4.74 14.03 0.20
CA VAL A 138 3.72 14.98 0.68
C VAL A 138 4.27 15.85 1.81
N GLN A 139 4.93 15.25 2.81
CA GLN A 139 5.50 16.01 3.93
C GLN A 139 6.56 17.03 3.48
N ASN A 140 7.41 16.66 2.52
CA ASN A 140 8.41 17.57 1.95
C ASN A 140 7.77 18.79 1.29
N VAL A 141 6.71 18.56 0.49
CA VAL A 141 5.99 19.63 -0.21
C VAL A 141 5.24 20.53 0.76
N LEU A 142 4.53 19.96 1.72
CA LEU A 142 3.78 20.74 2.72
C LEU A 142 4.66 21.54 3.64
N ALA A 143 5.83 21.00 4.01
CA ALA A 143 6.80 21.71 4.87
C ALA A 143 7.61 22.80 4.12
N GLY A 144 7.59 22.78 2.77
CA GLY A 144 8.41 23.66 1.94
C GLY A 144 9.92 23.39 2.05
N GLU A 145 10.32 22.36 2.77
CA GLU A 145 11.70 21.93 2.99
C GLU A 145 11.75 20.39 3.06
N ARG A 146 12.67 19.79 2.27
CA ARG A 146 12.84 18.35 2.19
C ARG A 146 13.37 17.77 3.51
N TYR A 147 12.71 16.73 3.98
CA TYR A 147 13.05 16.01 5.23
C TYR A 147 13.10 16.90 6.48
N LYS A 148 12.29 17.96 6.52
CA LYS A 148 12.07 18.76 7.73
C LYS A 148 11.20 17.98 8.72
N ASN A 149 10.14 17.38 8.22
CA ASN A 149 9.27 16.49 8.98
C ASN A 149 9.48 15.06 8.47
N VAL A 150 9.84 14.16 9.37
CA VAL A 150 10.13 12.75 9.04
C VAL A 150 9.31 11.85 9.95
N GLY A 151 8.56 10.93 9.35
CA GLY A 151 7.80 9.91 10.08
C GLY A 151 8.69 8.83 10.70
N ALA A 152 8.14 8.12 11.70
CA ALA A 152 8.85 7.04 12.39
C ALA A 152 9.26 5.92 11.42
N GLU A 153 8.42 5.59 10.44
CA GLU A 153 8.67 4.54 9.46
C GLU A 153 9.84 4.89 8.52
N ILE A 154 9.96 6.16 8.10
CA ILE A 154 11.10 6.61 7.28
C ILE A 154 12.40 6.53 8.08
N LYS A 155 12.37 6.87 9.38
CA LYS A 155 13.52 6.67 10.26
C LYS A 155 13.89 5.20 10.38
N ALA A 156 12.92 4.33 10.60
CA ALA A 156 13.09 2.89 10.68
C ALA A 156 13.68 2.33 9.38
N TYR A 157 13.16 2.79 8.23
CA TYR A 157 13.71 2.43 6.92
C TYR A 157 15.18 2.85 6.78
N CYS A 158 15.51 4.10 7.10
CA CYS A 158 16.89 4.62 7.04
C CYS A 158 17.83 3.96 8.05
N ARG A 159 17.31 3.48 9.18
CA ARG A 159 18.04 2.66 10.15
C ARG A 159 18.39 1.27 9.63
N GLY A 160 17.63 0.71 8.67
CA GLY A 160 17.83 -0.62 8.10
C GLY A 160 16.84 -1.68 8.58
N GLU A 161 15.76 -1.30 9.28
CA GLU A 161 14.72 -2.22 9.77
C GLU A 161 13.93 -2.91 8.65
N TYR A 162 13.91 -2.30 7.46
CA TYR A 162 13.26 -2.84 6.25
C TYR A 162 14.20 -3.72 5.40
N GLY A 163 15.42 -3.98 5.90
CA GLY A 163 16.41 -4.78 5.21
C GLY A 163 17.25 -3.98 4.20
N ARG A 164 17.88 -4.71 3.27
CA ARG A 164 18.80 -4.13 2.31
C ARG A 164 18.07 -3.41 1.17
N THR A 165 18.46 -2.17 0.92
CA THR A 165 17.92 -1.35 -0.19
C THR A 165 18.53 -1.76 -1.54
N PRO A 166 17.79 -1.58 -2.67
CA PRO A 166 18.29 -1.90 -4.02
C PRO A 166 19.55 -1.11 -4.42
N ALA A 167 19.63 0.15 -4.00
CA ALA A 167 20.82 1.01 -4.12
C ALA A 167 21.12 1.69 -2.78
N PRO A 168 22.30 2.25 -2.57
CA PRO A 168 22.59 2.99 -1.34
C PRO A 168 21.59 4.15 -1.12
N ILE A 169 21.17 4.32 0.12
CA ILE A 169 20.44 5.53 0.55
C ILE A 169 21.40 6.69 0.46
N ASP A 170 20.93 7.85 0.02
CA ASP A 170 21.72 9.08 -0.02
C ASP A 170 22.25 9.41 1.38
N GLU A 171 23.56 9.55 1.51
CA GLU A 171 24.24 9.67 2.81
C GLU A 171 23.87 10.97 3.55
N GLU A 172 23.72 12.10 2.84
CA GLU A 172 23.34 13.37 3.47
C GLU A 172 21.90 13.32 3.96
N VAL A 173 21.00 12.74 3.15
CA VAL A 173 19.60 12.55 3.52
C VAL A 173 19.49 11.58 4.71
N ARG A 174 20.22 10.48 4.67
CA ARG A 174 20.25 9.50 5.77
C ARG A 174 20.75 10.12 7.08
N ALA A 175 21.83 10.90 7.01
CA ALA A 175 22.35 11.60 8.17
C ALA A 175 21.35 12.63 8.73
N LYS A 176 20.69 13.40 7.86
CA LYS A 176 19.63 14.34 8.25
C LYS A 176 18.46 13.63 8.95
N ILE A 177 17.99 12.50 8.42
CA ILE A 177 16.85 11.73 8.94
C ILE A 177 17.21 11.10 10.28
N LEU A 178 18.35 10.44 10.38
CA LEU A 178 18.76 9.71 11.59
C LEU A 178 19.23 10.65 12.72
N ASN A 179 19.64 11.87 12.39
CA ASN A 179 20.04 12.88 13.37
C ASN A 179 21.01 12.35 14.46
N GLY A 180 22.04 11.63 14.03
CA GLY A 180 23.07 11.04 14.91
C GLY A 180 22.79 9.60 15.36
N GLU A 181 21.64 9.03 15.06
CA GLU A 181 21.39 7.61 15.27
C GLU A 181 22.23 6.79 14.27
N LYS A 182 22.75 5.64 14.73
CA LYS A 182 23.52 4.74 13.86
C LYS A 182 22.61 3.77 13.12
N PRO A 183 22.93 3.48 11.85
CA PRO A 183 22.26 2.38 11.14
C PRO A 183 22.53 1.04 11.83
N ILE A 184 21.60 0.12 11.67
CA ILE A 184 21.72 -1.26 12.13
C ILE A 184 22.79 -1.96 11.27
N GLU A 185 23.74 -2.64 11.92
CA GLU A 185 24.69 -3.52 11.26
C GLU A 185 24.12 -4.95 11.21
N GLY A 186 24.10 -5.53 10.00
CA GLY A 186 23.55 -6.87 9.79
C GLY A 186 22.06 -6.89 9.50
N ARG A 187 21.38 -7.96 9.88
CA ARG A 187 19.94 -8.15 9.66
C ARG A 187 19.18 -7.65 10.89
N TYR A 188 18.17 -6.84 10.66
CA TYR A 188 17.29 -6.37 11.73
C TYR A 188 16.63 -7.52 12.51
N ALA A 189 16.23 -8.58 11.81
CA ALA A 189 15.63 -9.75 12.44
C ALA A 189 16.56 -10.39 13.52
N ASP A 190 17.87 -10.27 13.37
CA ASP A 190 18.83 -10.83 14.34
C ASP A 190 18.90 -9.98 15.64
N THR A 191 18.32 -8.78 15.63
CA THR A 191 18.24 -7.90 16.81
C THR A 191 16.95 -8.06 17.60
N LEU A 192 15.96 -8.79 17.04
CA LEU A 192 14.66 -8.99 17.67
C LEU A 192 14.72 -10.09 18.73
N PRO A 193 13.94 -9.97 19.83
CA PRO A 193 13.87 -11.04 20.82
C PRO A 193 13.27 -12.30 20.21
N THR A 194 13.81 -13.46 20.61
CA THR A 194 13.39 -14.79 20.14
C THR A 194 12.25 -15.41 20.98
N ASP A 195 11.97 -14.83 22.14
CA ASP A 195 10.99 -15.28 23.13
C ASP A 195 9.71 -14.40 23.14
N THR A 196 9.40 -13.80 22.00
CA THR A 196 8.24 -12.87 21.88
C THR A 196 6.92 -13.57 22.13
N TYR A 197 6.77 -14.82 21.65
CA TYR A 197 5.55 -15.61 21.83
C TYR A 197 5.32 -15.98 23.29
N GLU A 198 6.36 -16.50 23.94
CA GLU A 198 6.32 -16.91 25.35
C GLU A 198 6.00 -15.73 26.27
N LYS A 199 6.64 -14.59 26.05
CA LYS A 199 6.35 -13.35 26.79
C LYS A 199 4.94 -12.84 26.57
N ALA A 200 4.43 -12.89 25.35
CA ALA A 200 3.08 -12.48 25.04
C ALA A 200 2.04 -13.42 25.70
N ALA A 201 2.28 -14.72 25.65
CA ALA A 201 1.43 -15.72 26.29
C ALA A 201 1.43 -15.55 27.82
N GLU A 202 2.58 -15.31 28.42
CA GLU A 202 2.70 -15.03 29.88
C GLU A 202 1.96 -13.73 30.26
N HIS A 203 2.11 -12.68 29.44
CA HIS A 203 1.43 -11.39 29.67
C HIS A 203 -0.09 -11.51 29.63
N LEU A 204 -0.62 -12.22 28.64
CA LEU A 204 -2.07 -12.42 28.48
C LEU A 204 -2.65 -13.39 29.50
N GLY A 205 -1.90 -14.41 29.93
CA GLY A 205 -2.35 -15.41 30.87
C GLY A 205 -3.67 -16.04 30.47
N ASP A 206 -4.64 -16.09 31.38
CA ASP A 206 -5.98 -16.66 31.16
C ASP A 206 -6.87 -15.84 30.21
N THR A 207 -6.43 -14.67 29.80
CA THR A 207 -7.15 -13.81 28.84
C THR A 207 -7.08 -14.39 27.42
N ALA A 208 -5.96 -14.98 27.05
CA ALA A 208 -5.82 -15.73 25.81
C ALA A 208 -6.56 -17.06 25.88
N LYS A 209 -7.46 -17.32 24.95
CA LYS A 209 -8.25 -18.55 24.86
C LYS A 209 -7.70 -19.52 23.82
N CYS A 210 -6.93 -19.02 22.87
CA CYS A 210 -6.31 -19.77 21.78
C CYS A 210 -4.97 -19.11 21.38
N GLU A 211 -4.23 -19.82 20.51
CA GLU A 211 -2.94 -19.34 19.99
C GLU A 211 -3.11 -18.05 19.19
N GLU A 212 -4.19 -17.90 18.46
CA GLU A 212 -4.51 -16.72 17.67
C GLU A 212 -4.65 -15.45 18.52
N ASP A 213 -5.07 -15.55 19.77
CA ASP A 213 -5.14 -14.42 20.70
C ASP A 213 -3.74 -13.91 21.03
N VAL A 214 -2.78 -14.83 21.26
CA VAL A 214 -1.38 -14.49 21.49
C VAL A 214 -0.74 -13.85 20.26
N LEU A 215 -0.97 -14.43 19.08
CA LEU A 215 -0.48 -13.89 17.82
C LEU A 215 -1.08 -12.52 17.51
N SER A 216 -2.36 -12.32 17.78
CA SER A 216 -3.06 -11.04 17.64
C SER A 216 -2.46 -9.96 18.53
N TYR A 217 -2.16 -10.32 19.78
CA TYR A 217 -1.48 -9.41 20.71
C TYR A 217 -0.07 -9.04 20.23
N ILE A 218 0.70 -10.00 19.74
CA ILE A 218 2.05 -9.73 19.19
C ILE A 218 1.97 -8.76 18.01
N ALA A 219 0.99 -8.93 17.13
CA ALA A 219 0.81 -8.11 15.94
C ALA A 219 0.24 -6.72 16.25
N PHE A 220 -0.71 -6.63 17.17
CA PHE A 220 -1.49 -5.42 17.48
C PHE A 220 -1.77 -5.27 18.98
N PRO A 221 -0.76 -5.03 19.83
CA PRO A 221 -0.91 -5.13 21.30
C PRO A 221 -2.08 -4.33 21.85
N GLN A 222 -2.15 -3.03 21.55
CA GLN A 222 -3.18 -2.15 22.08
C GLN A 222 -4.60 -2.52 21.64
N VAL A 223 -4.76 -2.96 20.38
CA VAL A 223 -6.07 -3.34 19.84
C VAL A 223 -6.52 -4.67 20.44
N ALA A 224 -5.62 -5.63 20.54
CA ALA A 224 -5.91 -6.96 21.11
C ALA A 224 -6.26 -6.88 22.60
N GLU A 225 -5.52 -6.09 23.39
CA GLU A 225 -5.85 -5.87 24.81
C GLU A 225 -7.23 -5.25 24.99
N ASN A 226 -7.54 -4.20 24.22
CA ASN A 226 -8.86 -3.56 24.29
C ASN A 226 -9.98 -4.53 23.92
N LEU A 227 -9.81 -5.34 22.88
CA LEU A 227 -10.79 -6.32 22.45
C LEU A 227 -11.00 -7.40 23.52
N SER A 228 -9.92 -7.91 24.10
CA SER A 228 -9.96 -8.93 25.16
C SER A 228 -10.66 -8.40 26.41
N LEU A 229 -10.43 -7.14 26.80
CA LEU A 229 -11.09 -6.48 27.91
C LEU A 229 -12.60 -6.31 27.69
N ILE A 230 -13.05 -6.02 26.47
CA ILE A 230 -14.47 -5.92 26.12
C ILE A 230 -15.14 -7.28 26.28
N HIS A 231 -14.54 -8.38 25.81
CA HIS A 231 -15.08 -9.73 25.93
C HIS A 231 -15.11 -10.26 27.37
N ILE A 232 -14.29 -9.75 28.26
CA ILE A 232 -14.35 -10.10 29.70
C ILE A 232 -15.49 -9.34 30.39
N SER A 233 -15.84 -8.14 29.93
CA SER A 233 -16.85 -7.29 30.54
C SER A 233 -18.29 -7.54 30.03
N GLU A 234 -18.46 -8.29 28.97
CA GLU A 234 -19.77 -8.75 28.45
C GLU A 234 -19.92 -10.27 28.68
N PRO A 235 -20.41 -10.69 29.88
CA PRO A 235 -20.78 -12.10 30.07
C PRO A 235 -22.02 -12.40 29.21
N THR A 236 -21.87 -13.34 28.26
CA THR A 236 -22.97 -13.95 27.50
C THR A 236 -24.02 -14.59 28.39
#